data_9fc0ce45d41acc71063f88538aed6768
#
_entry.id   9fc0ce45d41acc71063f88538aed6768
#
_cell.length_a   1.000
_cell.length_b   1.000
_cell.length_c   1.000
_cell.angle_alpha   90.00
_cell.angle_beta   90.00
_cell.angle_gamma   90.00
#
_symmetry.space_group_name_H-M   'P 1'
#
loop_
_entity.id
_entity.type
_entity.pdbx_description
1 polymer ?
#
loop_
_entity_poly.entity_id
_entity_poly.type
_entity_poly.pdbx_seq_one_letter_code
_entity_poly.pdbx_strand_id
1 'polypeptide(L)'
;ENWIMGEAGSIAAMVRMTGDDATSMFEMITIEEVDGSLVLHIQQWDPGMVARTDGPQEMELVEITDNSVKFKATSEGGMSALGYSHPDADTFIIHVENPGRPVFDIPLKSRSIWK
;
A
#
# COMPACT_ATOMS: atom_id res chain seq x y z
N GLU A 1 1.47 7.98 -5.13
CA GLU A 1 0.36 7.14 -4.60
C GLU A 1 -0.91 7.96 -4.57
N ASN A 2 -1.97 7.40 -5.08
CA ASN A 2 -3.25 8.09 -5.19
C ASN A 2 -4.37 7.16 -4.73
N TRP A 3 -5.04 7.55 -3.64
CA TRP A 3 -6.15 6.81 -3.06
C TRP A 3 -7.49 7.38 -3.54
N ILE A 4 -8.37 6.50 -3.98
CA ILE A 4 -9.75 6.89 -4.28
C ILE A 4 -10.58 6.88 -3.00
N MET A 5 -11.64 7.69 -2.98
CA MET A 5 -12.54 7.79 -1.83
C MET A 5 -13.21 6.44 -1.54
N GLY A 6 -13.33 6.09 -0.28
CA GLY A 6 -14.00 4.86 0.14
C GLY A 6 -15.48 4.88 -0.20
N GLU A 7 -15.96 3.79 -0.77
CA GLU A 7 -17.36 3.59 -1.14
C GLU A 7 -17.66 2.09 -1.19
N ALA A 8 -18.89 1.73 -0.83
CA ALA A 8 -19.36 0.35 -0.91
C ALA A 8 -18.46 -0.66 -0.20
N GLY A 9 -17.89 -0.26 0.94
CA GLY A 9 -17.03 -1.14 1.74
C GLY A 9 -15.63 -1.35 1.18
N SER A 10 -15.16 -0.48 0.29
CA SER A 10 -13.82 -0.60 -0.28
C SER A 10 -13.13 0.74 -0.51
N ILE A 11 -11.82 0.71 -0.53
CA ILE A 11 -10.95 1.82 -0.94
C ILE A 11 -9.78 1.23 -1.73
N ALA A 12 -9.25 2.00 -2.66
CA ALA A 12 -8.15 1.52 -3.51
C ALA A 12 -7.16 2.63 -3.81
N ALA A 13 -5.93 2.23 -4.12
CA ALA A 13 -4.87 3.15 -4.52
C ALA A 13 -4.08 2.61 -5.70
N MET A 14 -3.53 3.55 -6.47
CA MET A 14 -2.52 3.25 -7.48
C MET A 14 -1.22 3.97 -7.13
N VAL A 15 -0.12 3.28 -7.33
CA VAL A 15 1.22 3.79 -7.05
C VAL A 15 2.07 3.67 -8.31
N ARG A 16 2.87 4.70 -8.57
CA ARG A 16 3.92 4.64 -9.56
C ARG A 16 5.24 4.99 -8.86
N MET A 17 6.23 4.14 -9.00
CA MET A 17 7.56 4.40 -8.50
C MET A 17 8.47 4.78 -9.67
N THR A 18 9.22 5.86 -9.49
CA THR A 18 10.14 6.36 -10.52
C THR A 18 11.54 6.48 -9.92
N GLY A 19 12.54 6.37 -10.77
CA GLY A 19 13.94 6.57 -10.45
C GLY A 19 14.73 6.68 -11.74
N ASP A 20 15.83 7.44 -11.74
CA ASP A 20 16.69 7.62 -12.92
C ASP A 20 15.90 8.03 -14.18
N ASP A 21 14.93 8.95 -14.00
CA ASP A 21 14.06 9.47 -15.07
C ASP A 21 13.19 8.41 -15.75
N ALA A 22 12.95 7.30 -15.09
CA ALA A 22 12.13 6.21 -15.64
C ALA A 22 11.18 5.65 -14.58
N THR A 23 10.09 5.06 -15.03
CA THR A 23 9.21 4.28 -14.16
C THR A 23 9.82 2.91 -13.90
N SER A 24 9.94 2.54 -12.62
CA SER A 24 10.48 1.24 -12.21
C SER A 24 9.39 0.24 -11.83
N MET A 25 8.22 0.72 -11.39
CA MET A 25 7.18 -0.15 -10.85
C MET A 25 5.83 0.56 -10.82
N PHE A 26 4.76 -0.22 -11.05
CA PHE A 26 3.38 0.17 -10.72
C PHE A 26 2.82 -0.76 -9.66
N GLU A 27 1.93 -0.25 -8.82
CA GLU A 27 1.34 -1.02 -7.74
C GLU A 27 -0.14 -0.67 -7.60
N MET A 28 -0.95 -1.68 -7.32
CA MET A 28 -2.35 -1.48 -6.99
C MET A 28 -2.62 -2.09 -5.62
N ILE A 29 -3.37 -1.35 -4.80
CA ILE A 29 -3.74 -1.74 -3.45
C ILE A 29 -5.26 -1.65 -3.34
N THR A 30 -5.90 -2.67 -2.78
CA THR A 30 -7.31 -2.62 -2.40
C THR A 30 -7.44 -2.94 -0.92
N ILE A 31 -8.34 -2.25 -0.24
CA ILE A 31 -8.72 -2.57 1.14
C ILE A 31 -10.25 -2.71 1.14
N GLU A 32 -10.72 -3.87 1.57
CA GLU A 32 -12.13 -4.22 1.54
C GLU A 32 -12.61 -4.69 2.91
N GLU A 33 -13.86 -4.37 3.23
CA GLU A 33 -14.51 -4.89 4.44
C GLU A 33 -14.89 -6.36 4.21
N VAL A 34 -14.42 -7.23 5.10
CA VAL A 34 -14.72 -8.66 5.07
C VAL A 34 -14.96 -9.13 6.50
N ASP A 35 -16.13 -9.71 6.76
CA ASP A 35 -16.50 -10.29 8.07
C ASP A 35 -16.24 -9.35 9.26
N GLY A 36 -16.57 -8.07 9.12
CA GLY A 36 -16.41 -7.08 10.17
C GLY A 36 -14.99 -6.59 10.39
N SER A 37 -14.07 -6.92 9.50
CA SER A 37 -12.68 -6.46 9.53
C SER A 37 -12.28 -5.91 8.17
N LEU A 38 -10.98 -5.72 7.95
CA LEU A 38 -10.43 -5.21 6.69
C LEU A 38 -9.42 -6.21 6.14
N VAL A 39 -9.47 -6.43 4.84
CA VAL A 39 -8.49 -7.23 4.11
C VAL A 39 -7.83 -6.36 3.04
N LEU A 40 -6.51 -6.37 3.01
CA LEU A 40 -5.72 -5.64 2.02
C LEU A 40 -5.18 -6.64 0.98
N HIS A 41 -5.29 -6.28 -0.28
CA HIS A 41 -4.60 -6.95 -1.37
C HIS A 41 -3.67 -5.95 -2.04
N ILE A 42 -2.47 -6.39 -2.39
CA ILE A 42 -1.45 -5.58 -3.05
C ILE A 42 -0.77 -6.40 -4.14
N GLN A 43 -0.62 -5.80 -5.31
CA GLN A 43 0.11 -6.42 -6.42
C GLN A 43 0.94 -5.38 -7.14
N GLN A 44 2.08 -5.81 -7.67
CA GLN A 44 3.04 -4.96 -8.35
C GLN A 44 3.32 -5.46 -9.76
N TRP A 45 3.59 -4.51 -10.65
CA TRP A 45 3.91 -4.75 -12.05
C TRP A 45 5.17 -3.99 -12.45
N ASP A 46 5.96 -4.60 -13.30
CA ASP A 46 7.00 -3.90 -14.04
C ASP A 46 6.36 -3.09 -15.18
N PRO A 47 7.09 -2.12 -15.77
CA PRO A 47 6.59 -1.38 -16.92
C PRO A 47 6.09 -2.31 -18.03
N GLY A 48 5.01 -1.90 -18.71
CA GLY A 48 4.35 -2.74 -19.71
C GLY A 48 3.32 -3.70 -19.10
N MET A 49 2.94 -3.48 -17.82
CA MET A 49 2.00 -4.30 -17.08
C MET A 49 2.42 -5.77 -16.95
N VAL A 50 3.72 -5.98 -16.78
CA VAL A 50 4.27 -7.32 -16.55
C VAL A 50 4.17 -7.61 -15.05
N ALA A 51 3.28 -8.52 -14.67
CA ALA A 51 3.07 -8.87 -13.27
C ALA A 51 4.34 -9.47 -12.65
N ARG A 52 4.69 -9.00 -11.44
CA ARG A 52 5.86 -9.52 -10.69
C ARG A 52 5.55 -10.83 -9.99
N THR A 53 4.27 -11.10 -9.72
CA THR A 53 3.81 -12.31 -9.02
C THR A 53 2.60 -12.87 -9.74
N ASP A 54 2.23 -14.12 -9.43
CA ASP A 54 1.08 -14.79 -10.05
C ASP A 54 -0.26 -14.21 -9.60
N GLY A 55 -0.26 -13.43 -8.54
CA GLY A 55 -1.46 -12.79 -8.03
C GLY A 55 -1.13 -11.83 -6.90
N PRO A 56 -2.14 -11.19 -6.31
CA PRO A 56 -1.93 -10.24 -5.23
C PRO A 56 -1.49 -10.93 -3.95
N GLN A 57 -0.70 -10.21 -3.16
CA GLN A 57 -0.44 -10.58 -1.77
C GLN A 57 -1.62 -10.15 -0.92
N GLU A 58 -2.04 -11.01 0.01
CA GLU A 58 -3.14 -10.72 0.95
C GLU A 58 -2.59 -10.42 2.34
N MET A 59 -3.20 -9.44 2.99
CA MET A 59 -2.86 -9.05 4.36
C MET A 59 -4.12 -8.83 5.18
N GLU A 60 -4.04 -9.13 6.48
CA GLU A 60 -5.13 -8.92 7.43
C GLU A 60 -4.85 -7.74 8.35
N LEU A 61 -5.90 -7.09 8.83
CA LEU A 61 -5.80 -5.97 9.78
C LEU A 61 -5.22 -6.43 11.11
N VAL A 62 -4.21 -5.69 11.60
CA VAL A 62 -3.61 -5.90 12.93
C VAL A 62 -4.03 -4.80 13.89
N GLU A 63 -3.98 -3.55 13.43
CA GLU A 63 -4.22 -2.39 14.28
C GLU A 63 -4.75 -1.23 13.45
N ILE A 64 -5.69 -0.49 14.01
CA ILE A 64 -6.19 0.75 13.45
C ILE A 64 -6.31 1.79 14.56
N THR A 65 -5.83 3.01 14.30
CA THR A 65 -5.93 4.15 15.18
C THR A 65 -6.57 5.32 14.43
N ASP A 66 -6.69 6.49 15.06
CA ASP A 66 -7.27 7.67 14.41
C ASP A 66 -6.45 8.12 13.18
N ASN A 67 -5.16 7.83 13.14
CA ASN A 67 -4.28 8.30 12.06
C ASN A 67 -3.34 7.24 11.51
N SER A 68 -3.58 5.97 11.80
CA SER A 68 -2.74 4.88 11.29
C SER A 68 -3.50 3.58 11.14
N VAL A 69 -2.96 2.71 10.29
CA VAL A 69 -3.46 1.36 10.09
C VAL A 69 -2.28 0.44 9.81
N LYS A 70 -2.35 -0.79 10.32
CA LYS A 70 -1.31 -1.80 10.08
C LYS A 70 -1.94 -3.13 9.69
N PHE A 71 -1.35 -3.75 8.66
CA PHE A 71 -1.71 -5.07 8.16
C PHE A 71 -0.51 -5.99 8.24
N LYS A 72 -0.76 -7.30 8.39
CA LYS A 72 0.27 -8.33 8.31
C LYS A 72 -0.07 -9.36 7.23
N ALA A 73 0.94 -9.94 6.63
CA ALA A 73 0.77 -10.93 5.57
C ALA A 73 0.06 -12.19 6.09
N THR A 74 -0.88 -12.68 5.30
CA THR A 74 -1.55 -13.96 5.50
C THR A 74 -1.05 -15.02 4.51
N SER A 75 -0.29 -14.58 3.49
CA SER A 75 0.33 -15.46 2.49
C SER A 75 1.84 -15.38 2.59
N GLU A 76 2.54 -16.42 2.13
CA GLU A 76 3.99 -16.45 2.09
C GLU A 76 4.53 -15.60 0.94
N GLY A 77 5.77 -15.11 1.11
CA GLY A 77 6.47 -14.28 0.13
C GLY A 77 6.12 -12.81 0.24
N GLY A 78 6.93 -11.96 -0.35
CA GLY A 78 6.74 -10.52 -0.33
C GLY A 78 6.95 -9.89 1.04
N MET A 79 6.20 -8.83 1.33
CA MET A 79 6.29 -8.11 2.61
C MET A 79 5.66 -8.94 3.73
N SER A 80 6.22 -8.83 4.96
CA SER A 80 5.63 -9.44 6.14
C SER A 80 4.57 -8.56 6.77
N ALA A 81 4.68 -7.24 6.63
CA ALA A 81 3.69 -6.28 7.12
C ALA A 81 3.76 -4.99 6.32
N LEU A 82 2.64 -4.27 6.33
CA LEU A 82 2.49 -2.99 5.65
C LEU A 82 1.59 -2.11 6.49
N GLY A 83 2.04 -0.89 6.74
CA GLY A 83 1.25 0.08 7.49
C GLY A 83 1.24 1.44 6.83
N TYR A 84 0.26 2.23 7.21
CA TYR A 84 0.13 3.61 6.75
C TYR A 84 -0.15 4.48 7.94
N SER A 85 0.49 5.65 7.99
CA SER A 85 0.18 6.66 8.99
C SER A 85 0.12 8.05 8.37
N HIS A 86 -0.56 8.93 9.06
CA HIS A 86 -0.89 10.26 8.59
C HIS A 86 -0.70 11.23 9.77
N PRO A 87 0.58 11.58 10.06
CA PRO A 87 0.89 12.38 11.24
C PRO A 87 0.39 13.83 11.15
N ASP A 88 0.21 14.35 9.93
CA ASP A 88 -0.38 15.66 9.69
C ASP A 88 -1.08 15.68 8.32
N ALA A 89 -1.73 16.80 7.98
CA ALA A 89 -2.55 16.91 6.77
C ALA A 89 -1.77 16.74 5.45
N ASP A 90 -0.46 16.97 5.49
CA ASP A 90 0.37 16.96 4.28
C ASP A 90 1.32 15.77 4.18
N THR A 91 1.40 14.95 5.22
CA THR A 91 2.35 13.84 5.30
C THR A 91 1.63 12.50 5.42
N PHE A 92 2.00 11.59 4.55
CA PHE A 92 1.52 10.21 4.55
C PHE A 92 2.75 9.31 4.55
N ILE A 93 2.83 8.38 5.50
CA ILE A 93 4.00 7.51 5.64
C ILE A 93 3.58 6.06 5.39
N ILE A 94 4.33 5.40 4.51
CA ILE A 94 4.19 3.97 4.26
C ILE A 94 5.25 3.27 5.11
N HIS A 95 4.81 2.35 5.98
CA HIS A 95 5.71 1.55 6.81
C HIS A 95 5.81 0.15 6.22
N VAL A 96 7.02 -0.25 5.85
CA VAL A 96 7.26 -1.52 5.15
C VAL A 96 8.10 -2.45 6.02
N GLU A 97 7.63 -3.68 6.19
CA GLU A 97 8.39 -4.75 6.85
C GLU A 97 8.58 -5.91 5.90
N ASN A 98 9.83 -6.32 5.71
CA ASN A 98 10.20 -7.48 4.92
C ASN A 98 10.87 -8.51 5.83
N PRO A 99 10.67 -9.83 5.58
CA PRO A 99 11.29 -10.85 6.39
C PRO A 99 12.81 -10.73 6.43
N GLY A 100 13.38 -10.74 7.65
CA GLY A 100 14.83 -10.71 7.84
C GLY A 100 15.50 -9.37 7.51
N ARG A 101 14.73 -8.29 7.34
CA ARG A 101 15.26 -6.96 7.04
C ARG A 101 14.74 -5.92 8.04
N PRO A 102 15.47 -4.82 8.27
CA PRO A 102 14.96 -3.72 9.11
C PRO A 102 13.67 -3.12 8.52
N VAL A 103 12.77 -2.68 9.38
CA VAL A 103 11.60 -1.89 8.98
C VAL A 103 12.08 -0.59 8.36
N PHE A 104 11.44 -0.16 7.28
CA PHE A 104 11.72 1.15 6.69
C PHE A 104 10.44 1.90 6.37
N ASP A 105 10.54 3.23 6.35
CA ASP A 105 9.42 4.12 6.10
C ASP A 105 9.64 4.89 4.79
N ILE A 106 8.54 5.08 4.06
CA ILE A 106 8.54 5.91 2.85
C ILE A 106 7.61 7.09 3.12
N PRO A 107 8.16 8.28 3.45
CA PRO A 107 7.33 9.46 3.63
C PRO A 107 6.92 10.05 2.28
N LEU A 108 5.65 10.41 2.17
CA LEU A 108 5.08 11.05 0.99
C LEU A 108 4.51 12.40 1.40
N LYS A 109 4.69 13.39 0.53
CA LYS A 109 4.10 14.72 0.71
C LYS A 109 2.91 14.88 -0.24
N SER A 110 1.89 15.55 0.26
CA SER A 110 0.70 15.88 -0.52
C SER A 110 1.08 16.75 -1.72
N ARG A 111 0.46 16.45 -2.85
CA ARG A 111 0.69 17.16 -4.10
C ARG A 111 -0.62 17.28 -4.87
N SER A 112 -0.90 18.46 -5.40
CA SER A 112 -2.07 18.65 -6.26
C SER A 112 -1.85 18.00 -7.63
N ILE A 113 -2.83 17.24 -8.09
CA ILE A 113 -2.81 16.64 -9.42
C ILE A 113 -3.08 17.67 -10.53
N TRP A 114 -3.49 18.89 -10.14
CA TRP A 114 -3.82 19.97 -11.06
C TRP A 114 -2.66 20.93 -11.32
N LYS A 115 -1.47 20.58 -10.87
CA LYS A 115 -0.27 21.40 -11.05
C LYS A 115 0.79 20.68 -11.84
#